data_b6fafa7a436d870556ad029ea526df3c
#
_entry.id   b6fafa7a436d870556ad029ea526df3c
#
_cell.length_a   1.000
_cell.length_b   1.000
_cell.length_c   1.000
_cell.angle_alpha   90.00
_cell.angle_beta   90.00
_cell.angle_gamma   90.00
#
_symmetry.space_group_name_H-M   'P 1'
#
loop_
_entity.id
_entity.type
_entity.pdbx_description
1 polymer ?
#
loop_
_entity_poly.entity_id
_entity_poly.type
_entity_poly.pdbx_seq_one_letter_code
_entity_poly.pdbx_strand_id
1 'polypeptide(L)'
;MSTSTNERPRSGLAVGFIVFAGVAMVMIGALHALQGLVALFNDDFFVVGQKWIFEFDLTTWGWIHLIVGLLVLVAGFFVFSGAVWARAVGIAVAALSAVLNFMWLPYYPIWALIIIALDVLVVWALSVHGREFTAGQDGSRSRQE
;
A
#
# COMPACT_ATOMS: atom_id res chain seq x y z
N MET A 1 47.17 -3.48 -6.52
CA MET A 1 45.96 -3.31 -7.36
C MET A 1 44.79 -3.08 -6.45
N SER A 2 44.38 -1.82 -6.30
CA SER A 2 43.21 -1.45 -5.46
C SER A 2 41.96 -1.62 -6.32
N THR A 3 41.19 -2.68 -6.07
CA THR A 3 39.84 -2.78 -6.60
C THR A 3 38.96 -1.82 -5.81
N SER A 4 38.77 -0.63 -6.35
CA SER A 4 37.75 0.30 -5.87
C SER A 4 36.39 -0.34 -6.14
N THR A 5 35.79 -0.94 -5.12
CA THR A 5 34.39 -1.31 -5.11
C THR A 5 33.55 -0.02 -5.25
N ASN A 6 33.04 0.17 -6.46
CA ASN A 6 32.18 1.30 -6.81
C ASN A 6 30.83 1.04 -6.14
N GLU A 7 30.74 1.21 -4.82
CA GLU A 7 29.48 1.23 -4.09
C GLU A 7 28.72 2.48 -4.54
N ARG A 8 27.76 2.28 -5.43
CA ARG A 8 26.82 3.35 -5.80
C ARG A 8 26.11 3.82 -4.54
N PRO A 9 26.26 5.08 -4.13
CA PRO A 9 25.56 5.59 -2.95
C PRO A 9 24.06 5.39 -3.19
N ARG A 10 23.38 4.81 -2.19
CA ARG A 10 21.92 4.72 -2.20
C ARG A 10 21.40 6.13 -2.41
N SER A 11 20.68 6.38 -3.50
CA SER A 11 20.16 7.71 -3.75
C SER A 11 19.18 8.04 -2.63
N GLY A 12 19.34 9.16 -1.94
CA GLY A 12 18.44 9.57 -0.84
C GLY A 12 16.98 9.63 -1.28
N LEU A 13 16.74 9.82 -2.58
CA LEU A 13 15.42 9.76 -3.21
C LEU A 13 14.80 8.36 -3.16
N ALA A 14 15.57 7.29 -3.40
CA ALA A 14 15.08 5.91 -3.34
C ALA A 14 14.59 5.56 -1.93
N VAL A 15 15.36 5.95 -0.91
CA VAL A 15 14.98 5.78 0.50
C VAL A 15 13.71 6.58 0.81
N GLY A 16 13.64 7.83 0.33
CA GLY A 16 12.47 8.70 0.53
C GLY A 16 11.18 8.08 -0.04
N PHE A 17 11.23 7.52 -1.24
CA PHE A 17 10.06 6.89 -1.87
C PHE A 17 9.60 5.62 -1.14
N ILE A 18 10.51 4.81 -0.61
CA ILE A 18 10.15 3.62 0.16
C ILE A 18 9.54 4.01 1.50
N VAL A 19 10.14 4.99 2.19
CA VAL A 19 9.57 5.52 3.43
C VAL A 19 8.18 6.08 3.18
N PHE A 20 8.00 6.86 2.11
CA PHE A 20 6.70 7.38 1.72
C PHE A 20 5.68 6.24 1.49
N ALA A 21 6.04 5.24 0.69
CA ALA A 21 5.15 4.11 0.40
C ALA A 21 4.80 3.33 1.67
N GLY A 22 5.77 3.05 2.55
CA GLY A 22 5.53 2.37 3.82
C GLY A 22 4.61 3.15 4.76
N VAL A 23 4.84 4.47 4.91
CA VAL A 23 3.98 5.35 5.71
C VAL A 23 2.58 5.43 5.12
N ALA A 24 2.44 5.60 3.81
CA ALA A 24 1.15 5.62 3.13
C ALA A 24 0.38 4.32 3.36
N MET A 25 1.04 3.16 3.24
CA MET A 25 0.43 1.85 3.50
C MET A 25 -0.02 1.72 4.96
N VAL A 26 0.79 2.14 5.94
CA VAL A 26 0.41 2.10 7.36
C VAL A 26 -0.81 2.97 7.61
N MET A 27 -0.82 4.20 7.10
CA MET A 27 -1.95 5.12 7.26
C MET A 27 -3.23 4.60 6.59
N ILE A 28 -3.14 4.20 5.32
CA ILE A 28 -4.27 3.67 4.56
C ILE A 28 -4.80 2.39 5.22
N GLY A 29 -3.91 1.47 5.60
CA GLY A 29 -4.29 0.24 6.30
C GLY A 29 -5.00 0.51 7.62
N ALA A 30 -4.52 1.45 8.42
CA ALA A 30 -5.17 1.85 9.66
C ALA A 30 -6.57 2.45 9.42
N LEU A 31 -6.71 3.35 8.44
CA LEU A 31 -7.99 3.96 8.09
C LEU A 31 -8.99 2.92 7.58
N HIS A 32 -8.57 1.98 6.72
CA HIS A 32 -9.43 0.90 6.26
C HIS A 32 -9.85 -0.04 7.39
N ALA A 33 -8.93 -0.39 8.29
CA ALA A 33 -9.25 -1.22 9.45
C ALA A 33 -10.24 -0.53 10.39
N LEU A 34 -10.06 0.78 10.67
CA LEU A 34 -11.00 1.58 11.45
C LEU A 34 -12.37 1.67 10.76
N GLN A 35 -12.39 1.93 9.45
CA GLN A 35 -13.61 1.99 8.66
C GLN A 35 -14.36 0.64 8.70
N GLY A 36 -13.65 -0.47 8.54
CA GLY A 36 -14.23 -1.81 8.69
C GLY A 36 -14.80 -2.04 10.08
N LEU A 37 -14.08 -1.63 11.11
CA LEU A 37 -14.51 -1.76 12.50
C LEU A 37 -15.80 -0.93 12.76
N VAL A 38 -15.83 0.32 12.31
CA VAL A 38 -17.03 1.18 12.44
C VAL A 38 -18.22 0.57 11.71
N ALA A 39 -18.02 0.02 10.49
CA ALA A 39 -19.09 -0.64 9.74
C ALA A 39 -19.66 -1.88 10.44
N LEU A 40 -18.84 -2.59 11.24
CA LEU A 40 -19.30 -3.77 11.99
C LEU A 40 -20.06 -3.43 13.27
N PHE A 41 -19.82 -2.27 13.86
CA PHE A 41 -20.43 -1.88 15.14
C PHE A 41 -21.56 -0.85 15.01
N ASN A 42 -21.72 -0.18 13.86
CA ASN A 42 -22.70 0.89 13.68
C ASN A 42 -23.42 0.72 12.33
N ASP A 43 -24.51 -0.04 12.33
CA ASP A 43 -25.34 -0.26 11.13
C ASP A 43 -25.96 1.04 10.59
N ASP A 44 -26.16 2.05 11.45
CA ASP A 44 -26.86 3.30 11.12
C ASP A 44 -25.96 4.40 10.50
N PHE A 45 -24.64 4.25 10.57
CA PHE A 45 -23.72 5.33 10.19
C PHE A 45 -23.54 5.52 8.67
N PHE A 46 -23.90 4.52 7.85
CA PHE A 46 -23.67 4.51 6.40
C PHE A 46 -24.92 4.68 5.55
N VAL A 47 -26.10 4.91 6.17
CA VAL A 47 -27.36 5.05 5.45
C VAL A 47 -27.66 6.50 5.10
N VAL A 48 -26.76 7.18 4.40
CA VAL A 48 -27.12 8.46 3.78
C VAL A 48 -26.93 8.38 2.27
N GLY A 49 -28.03 7.98 1.61
CA GLY A 49 -28.45 8.55 0.36
C GLY A 49 -27.61 8.25 -0.87
N GLN A 50 -27.77 7.08 -1.42
CA GLN A 50 -28.09 6.95 -2.86
C GLN A 50 -28.56 5.51 -3.08
N LYS A 51 -29.67 5.37 -3.84
CA LYS A 51 -30.18 4.07 -4.28
C LYS A 51 -29.15 3.45 -5.24
N TRP A 52 -28.21 2.70 -4.69
CA TRP A 52 -27.32 1.85 -5.47
C TRP A 52 -28.05 0.56 -5.80
N ILE A 53 -27.90 0.08 -7.03
CA ILE A 53 -28.53 -1.15 -7.55
C ILE A 53 -27.99 -2.41 -6.85
N PHE A 54 -26.94 -2.28 -6.06
CA PHE A 54 -26.34 -3.37 -5.28
C PHE A 54 -26.63 -3.14 -3.79
N GLU A 55 -27.46 -4.02 -3.20
CA GLU A 55 -27.56 -4.16 -1.76
C GLU A 55 -26.25 -4.76 -1.24
N PHE A 56 -25.27 -3.88 -0.96
CA PHE A 56 -24.08 -4.32 -0.24
C PHE A 56 -24.45 -4.55 1.21
N ASP A 57 -24.32 -5.80 1.67
CA ASP A 57 -24.39 -6.11 3.09
C ASP A 57 -23.24 -5.40 3.81
N LEU A 58 -23.58 -4.45 4.70
CA LEU A 58 -22.64 -3.64 5.48
C LEU A 58 -21.69 -4.50 6.31
N THR A 59 -22.17 -5.64 6.79
CA THR A 59 -21.36 -6.60 7.56
C THR A 59 -20.26 -7.19 6.70
N THR A 60 -20.56 -7.66 5.50
CA THR A 60 -19.58 -8.16 4.54
C THR A 60 -18.59 -7.07 4.14
N TRP A 61 -19.07 -5.85 3.89
CA TRP A 61 -18.22 -4.69 3.60
C TRP A 61 -17.26 -4.38 4.75
N GLY A 62 -17.77 -4.38 6.00
CA GLY A 62 -16.97 -4.17 7.21
C GLY A 62 -15.86 -5.19 7.37
N TRP A 63 -16.17 -6.48 7.19
CA TRP A 63 -15.16 -7.54 7.27
C TRP A 63 -14.07 -7.42 6.19
N ILE A 64 -14.45 -7.13 4.94
CA ILE A 64 -13.50 -6.94 3.86
C ILE A 64 -12.53 -5.80 4.19
N HIS A 65 -13.06 -4.63 4.61
CA HIS A 65 -12.23 -3.47 4.95
C HIS A 65 -11.35 -3.71 6.16
N LEU A 66 -11.84 -4.41 7.17
CA LEU A 66 -11.06 -4.75 8.36
C LEU A 66 -9.89 -5.68 8.01
N ILE A 67 -10.15 -6.77 7.29
CA ILE A 67 -9.12 -7.76 6.92
C ILE A 67 -8.09 -7.15 5.98
N VAL A 68 -8.54 -6.47 4.92
CA VAL A 68 -7.64 -5.81 3.97
C VAL A 68 -6.85 -4.69 4.65
N GLY A 69 -7.51 -3.90 5.50
CA GLY A 69 -6.88 -2.84 6.26
C GLY A 69 -5.76 -3.36 7.17
N LEU A 70 -6.02 -4.42 7.93
CA LEU A 70 -5.01 -5.04 8.79
C LEU A 70 -3.85 -5.64 7.97
N LEU A 71 -4.15 -6.29 6.85
CA LEU A 71 -3.12 -6.84 5.95
C LEU A 71 -2.21 -5.73 5.41
N VAL A 72 -2.78 -4.63 4.93
CA VAL A 72 -2.03 -3.48 4.39
C VAL A 72 -1.23 -2.78 5.48
N LEU A 73 -1.81 -2.63 6.68
CA LEU A 73 -1.15 -2.05 7.85
C LEU A 73 0.12 -2.84 8.21
N VAL A 74 -0.02 -4.16 8.37
CA VAL A 74 1.11 -5.06 8.68
C VAL A 74 2.14 -5.03 7.55
N ALA A 75 1.71 -5.14 6.30
CA ALA A 75 2.60 -5.05 5.15
C ALA A 75 3.36 -3.72 5.11
N GLY A 76 2.70 -2.60 5.44
CA GLY A 76 3.34 -1.29 5.52
C GLY A 76 4.53 -1.26 6.49
N PHE A 77 4.41 -1.87 7.67
CA PHE A 77 5.53 -2.02 8.59
C PHE A 77 6.65 -2.90 8.01
N PHE A 78 6.30 -4.00 7.35
CA PHE A 78 7.28 -4.91 6.75
C PHE A 78 7.96 -4.37 5.48
N VAL A 79 7.40 -3.35 4.83
CA VAL A 79 8.08 -2.63 3.74
C VAL A 79 9.39 -2.00 4.22
N PHE A 80 9.42 -1.46 5.45
CA PHE A 80 10.64 -0.87 6.03
C PHE A 80 11.74 -1.91 6.29
N SER A 81 11.39 -3.18 6.48
CA SER A 81 12.35 -4.29 6.60
C SER A 81 12.78 -4.87 5.25
N GLY A 82 12.27 -4.35 4.13
CA GLY A 82 12.58 -4.82 2.79
C GLY A 82 11.90 -6.14 2.41
N ALA A 83 10.89 -6.59 3.15
CA ALA A 83 10.20 -7.85 2.92
C ALA A 83 9.52 -7.89 1.53
N VAL A 84 9.86 -8.91 0.74
CA VAL A 84 9.33 -9.07 -0.63
C VAL A 84 7.82 -9.26 -0.64
N TRP A 85 7.28 -10.05 0.30
CA TRP A 85 5.85 -10.29 0.39
C TRP A 85 5.06 -8.99 0.67
N ALA A 86 5.59 -8.12 1.53
CA ALA A 86 4.97 -6.86 1.89
C ALA A 86 4.86 -5.91 0.67
N ARG A 87 5.91 -5.88 -0.17
CA ARG A 87 5.89 -5.14 -1.43
C ARG A 87 4.87 -5.71 -2.42
N ALA A 88 4.80 -7.04 -2.53
CA ALA A 88 3.82 -7.70 -3.40
C ALA A 88 2.39 -7.36 -2.97
N VAL A 89 2.10 -7.40 -1.67
CA VAL A 89 0.80 -6.98 -1.10
C VAL A 89 0.52 -5.52 -1.42
N GLY A 90 1.48 -4.62 -1.18
CA GLY A 90 1.31 -3.18 -1.46
C GLY A 90 1.01 -2.91 -2.94
N ILE A 91 1.75 -3.54 -3.86
CA ILE A 91 1.52 -3.40 -5.30
C ILE A 91 0.14 -3.96 -5.70
N ALA A 92 -0.21 -5.14 -5.20
CA ALA A 92 -1.49 -5.77 -5.54
C ALA A 92 -2.69 -4.93 -5.05
N VAL A 93 -2.63 -4.42 -3.82
CA VAL A 93 -3.70 -3.59 -3.24
C VAL A 93 -3.79 -2.24 -3.94
N ALA A 94 -2.66 -1.58 -4.22
CA ALA A 94 -2.65 -0.30 -4.93
C ALA A 94 -3.16 -0.47 -6.38
N ALA A 95 -2.77 -1.53 -7.08
CA ALA A 95 -3.29 -1.81 -8.42
C ALA A 95 -4.81 -2.07 -8.40
N LEU A 96 -5.31 -2.84 -7.43
CA LEU A 96 -6.74 -3.07 -7.26
C LEU A 96 -7.48 -1.76 -6.92
N SER A 97 -6.93 -0.94 -6.02
CA SER A 97 -7.47 0.38 -5.68
C SER A 97 -7.59 1.29 -6.91
N ALA A 98 -6.53 1.35 -7.74
CA ALA A 98 -6.54 2.14 -8.96
C ALA A 98 -7.63 1.69 -9.94
N VAL A 99 -7.82 0.37 -10.12
CA VAL A 99 -8.89 -0.18 -10.98
C VAL A 99 -10.27 0.17 -10.44
N LEU A 100 -10.49 0.00 -9.14
CA LEU A 100 -11.78 0.34 -8.50
C LEU A 100 -12.05 1.84 -8.60
N ASN A 101 -11.06 2.70 -8.35
CA ASN A 101 -11.22 4.15 -8.49
C ASN A 101 -11.43 4.58 -9.94
N PHE A 102 -10.88 3.87 -10.92
CA PHE A 102 -11.18 4.12 -12.33
C PHE A 102 -12.67 3.89 -12.63
N MET A 103 -13.32 2.89 -12.02
CA MET A 103 -14.76 2.66 -12.16
C MET A 103 -15.60 3.79 -11.54
N TRP A 104 -15.07 4.45 -10.49
CA TRP A 104 -15.72 5.58 -9.82
C TRP A 104 -15.47 6.94 -10.51
N LEU A 105 -14.60 7.00 -11.52
CA LEU A 105 -14.20 8.22 -12.20
C LEU A 105 -15.40 9.05 -12.73
N PRO A 106 -16.47 8.45 -13.30
CA PRO A 106 -17.62 9.21 -13.80
C PRO A 106 -18.41 9.94 -12.69
N TYR A 107 -18.30 9.48 -11.44
CA TYR A 107 -19.06 10.01 -10.30
C TYR A 107 -18.27 11.02 -9.48
N TYR A 108 -16.96 10.76 -9.27
CA TYR A 108 -16.07 11.58 -8.45
C TYR A 108 -14.70 11.78 -9.14
N PRO A 109 -14.65 12.49 -10.28
CA PRO A 109 -13.45 12.50 -11.12
C PRO A 109 -12.22 13.04 -10.44
N ILE A 110 -12.32 14.14 -9.69
CA ILE A 110 -11.16 14.76 -9.03
C ILE A 110 -10.62 13.82 -7.95
N TRP A 111 -11.50 13.27 -7.11
CA TRP A 111 -11.10 12.37 -6.03
C TRP A 111 -10.50 11.07 -6.55
N ALA A 112 -11.14 10.45 -7.54
CA ALA A 112 -10.64 9.24 -8.18
C ALA A 112 -9.27 9.44 -8.82
N LEU A 113 -9.05 10.56 -9.53
CA LEU A 113 -7.75 10.86 -10.14
C LEU A 113 -6.64 11.04 -9.09
N ILE A 114 -6.93 11.68 -7.95
CA ILE A 114 -5.96 11.82 -6.87
C ILE A 114 -5.56 10.45 -6.33
N ILE A 115 -6.53 9.56 -6.06
CA ILE A 115 -6.25 8.22 -5.54
C ILE A 115 -5.47 7.41 -6.57
N ILE A 116 -5.88 7.40 -7.84
CA ILE A 116 -5.16 6.67 -8.91
C ILE A 116 -3.72 7.16 -9.03
N ALA A 117 -3.49 8.48 -8.95
CA ALA A 117 -2.14 9.03 -9.01
C ALA A 117 -1.27 8.56 -7.82
N LEU A 118 -1.83 8.52 -6.61
CA LEU A 118 -1.15 7.98 -5.42
C LEU A 118 -0.89 6.48 -5.55
N ASP A 119 -1.84 5.70 -6.04
CA ASP A 119 -1.68 4.26 -6.28
C ASP A 119 -0.56 3.98 -7.28
N VAL A 120 -0.52 4.71 -8.40
CA VAL A 120 0.55 4.62 -9.40
C VAL A 120 1.91 4.95 -8.78
N LEU A 121 1.97 5.99 -7.95
CA LEU A 121 3.21 6.37 -7.25
C LEU A 121 3.67 5.28 -6.29
N VAL A 122 2.77 4.67 -5.53
CA VAL A 122 3.06 3.56 -4.61
C VAL A 122 3.55 2.34 -5.40
N VAL A 123 2.85 1.95 -6.47
CA VAL A 123 3.26 0.83 -7.34
C VAL A 123 4.66 1.08 -7.91
N TRP A 124 4.91 2.28 -8.41
CA TRP A 124 6.21 2.65 -8.94
C TRP A 124 7.32 2.59 -7.88
N ALA A 125 7.07 3.21 -6.72
CA ALA A 125 8.04 3.24 -5.62
C ALA A 125 8.43 1.83 -5.15
N LEU A 126 7.44 0.95 -4.95
CA LEU A 126 7.67 -0.42 -4.49
C LEU A 126 8.29 -1.33 -5.57
N SER A 127 8.02 -1.07 -6.85
CA SER A 127 8.53 -1.87 -7.97
C SER A 127 9.99 -1.55 -8.31
N VAL A 128 10.33 -0.26 -8.37
CA VAL A 128 11.66 0.20 -8.85
C VAL A 128 12.71 0.10 -7.73
N HIS A 129 12.38 0.58 -6.54
CA HIS A 129 13.36 0.73 -5.46
C HIS A 129 13.38 -0.47 -4.49
N GLY A 130 12.40 -1.36 -4.57
CA GLY A 130 12.35 -2.52 -3.70
C GLY A 130 13.48 -3.53 -3.87
N ARG A 131 14.17 -3.56 -5.03
CA ARG A 131 15.29 -4.48 -5.29
C ARG A 131 16.60 -4.04 -4.63
N GLU A 132 16.77 -2.76 -4.34
CA GLU A 132 17.99 -2.22 -3.73
C GLU A 132 18.16 -2.64 -2.27
N PHE A 133 17.04 -2.90 -1.56
CA PHE A 133 17.07 -3.37 -0.17
C PHE A 133 17.46 -4.83 -0.04
N THR A 134 17.08 -5.70 -0.97
CA THR A 134 17.42 -7.13 -0.97
C THR A 134 18.89 -7.36 -1.28
N ALA A 135 19.46 -6.62 -2.23
CA ALA A 135 20.88 -6.74 -2.61
C ALA A 135 21.85 -6.34 -1.49
N GLY A 136 21.42 -5.43 -0.58
CA GLY A 136 22.24 -5.01 0.56
C GLY A 136 22.32 -6.02 1.70
N GLN A 137 21.36 -6.95 1.81
CA GLN A 137 21.34 -7.96 2.87
C GLN A 137 22.16 -9.21 2.50
N ASP A 138 22.21 -9.58 1.22
CA ASP A 138 23.01 -10.72 0.75
C ASP A 138 24.51 -10.41 0.83
N GLY A 139 24.93 -9.17 0.58
CA GLY A 139 26.32 -8.75 0.70
C GLY A 139 26.86 -8.71 2.13
N SER A 140 25.99 -8.62 3.14
CA SER A 140 26.40 -8.65 4.55
C SER A 140 26.53 -10.06 5.11
N ARG A 141 25.79 -11.03 4.57
CA ARG A 141 25.90 -12.45 4.98
C ARG A 141 27.17 -13.12 4.47
N SER A 142 27.56 -12.85 3.24
CA SER A 142 28.78 -13.43 2.65
C SER A 142 30.11 -12.90 3.23
N ARG A 143 30.06 -11.87 4.10
CA ARG A 143 31.26 -11.36 4.81
C ARG A 143 31.43 -11.95 6.22
N GLN A 144 30.48 -12.75 6.69
CA GLN A 144 30.52 -13.38 8.02
C GLN A 144 30.82 -14.89 7.98
N GLU A 145 30.94 -15.47 6.77
CA GLU A 145 31.43 -16.82 6.51
C GLU A 145 32.89 -16.79 6.03
#